data_ae3c536fac0aa623264cbde626625ef9
#
_entry.id   ae3c536fac0aa623264cbde626625ef9
#
_cell.length_a   1.000
_cell.length_b   1.000
_cell.length_c   1.000
_cell.angle_alpha   90.00
_cell.angle_beta   90.00
_cell.angle_gamma   90.00
#
_symmetry.space_group_name_H-M   'P 1'
#
loop_
_entity.id
_entity.type
_entity.pdbx_description
1 polymer ?
#
loop_
_entity_poly.entity_id
_entity_poly.type
_entity_poly.pdbx_seq_one_letter_code
_entity_poly.pdbx_strand_id
1 'polypeptide(L)'
;AVANFDAAREIAPRRTRKIEFDPGGDRVLYLPHAANGMAVWAAALRAHGINAKLLPPPDERSLEWGRRCLDGKECLPCTLMTGDMVRLIKEDGVDPAKAAFFMPGSCGSCRYDLFNTLQQIVFEDMGLGGAALVDEYQGANRKLHAIMSGASCGMLAWRGFIAADILEKLRLHIRPYETGAGDTDRAYYACLDRLVEVVEAKGDVERAVIGMVEAMRAVPVDRSRPRPLIGLVGEAYLRNVDYASNNIIQSVEQMGGEI
;
A
#
# COMPACT_ATOMS: atom_id res chain seq x y z
N ALA A 1 -38.12 -20.87 5.10
CA ALA A 1 -37.82 -21.97 4.17
C ALA A 1 -36.36 -21.88 3.83
N VAL A 2 -35.55 -22.75 4.41
CA VAL A 2 -34.15 -22.94 3.98
C VAL A 2 -34.24 -23.62 2.63
N ALA A 3 -33.95 -22.90 1.55
CA ALA A 3 -33.84 -23.49 0.22
C ALA A 3 -32.85 -24.65 0.31
N ASN A 4 -33.22 -25.81 -0.22
CA ASN A 4 -32.39 -26.99 -0.28
C ASN A 4 -31.05 -26.58 -0.93
N PHE A 5 -30.00 -26.53 -0.13
CA PHE A 5 -28.65 -26.38 -0.60
C PHE A 5 -28.29 -27.71 -1.27
N ASP A 6 -28.38 -27.74 -2.59
CA ASP A 6 -27.98 -28.92 -3.35
C ASP A 6 -26.46 -29.00 -3.36
N ALA A 7 -25.93 -29.73 -2.37
CA ALA A 7 -24.49 -29.96 -2.23
C ALA A 7 -23.87 -30.72 -3.41
N ALA A 8 -24.70 -31.24 -4.32
CA ALA A 8 -24.29 -31.99 -5.51
C ALA A 8 -24.08 -31.11 -6.74
N ARG A 9 -24.34 -29.81 -6.66
CA ARG A 9 -24.03 -28.92 -7.79
C ARG A 9 -22.52 -28.73 -7.81
N GLU A 10 -21.84 -29.55 -8.59
CA GLU A 10 -20.43 -29.36 -8.92
C GLU A 10 -20.25 -27.96 -9.50
N ILE A 11 -19.81 -27.02 -8.68
CA ILE A 11 -19.40 -25.69 -9.16
C ILE A 11 -18.13 -25.93 -9.95
N ALA A 12 -18.24 -25.93 -11.27
CA ALA A 12 -17.07 -26.03 -12.14
C ALA A 12 -16.04 -24.97 -11.71
N PRO A 13 -14.79 -25.36 -11.47
CA PRO A 13 -13.78 -24.41 -11.03
C PRO A 13 -13.66 -23.31 -12.08
N ARG A 14 -13.92 -22.05 -11.65
CA ARG A 14 -13.76 -20.90 -12.51
C ARG A 14 -12.28 -20.75 -12.84
N ARG A 15 -11.91 -20.93 -14.10
CA ARG A 15 -10.54 -20.71 -14.56
C ARG A 15 -10.39 -19.23 -14.89
N THR A 16 -9.68 -18.50 -14.04
CA THR A 16 -9.29 -17.12 -14.29
C THR A 16 -8.12 -17.08 -15.29
N ARG A 17 -8.15 -16.12 -16.21
CA ARG A 17 -7.07 -15.92 -17.17
C ARG A 17 -5.96 -15.11 -16.51
N LYS A 18 -4.82 -15.74 -16.23
CA LYS A 18 -3.63 -15.05 -15.74
C LYS A 18 -2.90 -14.38 -16.90
N ILE A 19 -2.62 -13.09 -16.74
CA ILE A 19 -1.79 -12.31 -17.65
C ILE A 19 -0.38 -12.25 -17.07
N GLU A 20 0.59 -12.71 -17.85
CA GLU A 20 2.00 -12.61 -17.45
C GLU A 20 2.45 -11.15 -17.45
N PHE A 21 3.16 -10.74 -16.39
CA PHE A 21 3.79 -9.45 -16.30
C PHE A 21 5.25 -9.55 -16.71
N ASP A 22 5.63 -8.82 -17.76
CA ASP A 22 7.03 -8.64 -18.13
C ASP A 22 7.58 -7.36 -17.48
N PRO A 23 8.55 -7.45 -16.55
CA PRO A 23 9.14 -6.30 -15.88
C PRO A 23 9.78 -5.27 -16.83
N GLY A 24 10.23 -5.70 -18.01
CA GLY A 24 10.79 -4.83 -19.05
C GLY A 24 9.77 -4.34 -20.09
N GLY A 25 8.50 -4.68 -19.93
CA GLY A 25 7.43 -4.32 -20.87
C GLY A 25 6.82 -2.94 -20.60
N ASP A 26 5.78 -2.61 -21.37
CA ASP A 26 5.12 -1.29 -21.33
C ASP A 26 4.12 -1.10 -20.18
N ARG A 27 3.85 -2.14 -19.40
CA ARG A 27 2.88 -2.06 -18.29
C ARG A 27 3.46 -1.30 -17.12
N VAL A 28 2.63 -0.45 -16.51
CA VAL A 28 2.93 0.17 -15.22
C VAL A 28 2.50 -0.80 -14.12
N LEU A 29 3.42 -1.11 -13.20
CA LEU A 29 3.13 -1.90 -12.00
C LEU A 29 2.65 -0.98 -10.89
N TYR A 30 1.36 -1.06 -10.56
CA TYR A 30 0.78 -0.29 -9.47
C TYR A 30 0.83 -1.09 -8.17
N LEU A 31 1.41 -0.48 -7.12
CA LEU A 31 1.44 -1.03 -5.77
C LEU A 31 0.26 -0.47 -4.97
N PRO A 32 -0.40 -1.28 -4.12
CA PRO A 32 -1.47 -0.79 -3.25
C PRO A 32 -0.91 0.18 -2.20
N HIS A 33 -1.68 1.22 -1.86
CA HIS A 33 -1.33 2.12 -0.77
C HIS A 33 -1.70 1.48 0.57
N ALA A 34 -0.79 0.67 1.11
CA ALA A 34 -0.97 0.00 2.40
C ALA A 34 -0.26 0.71 3.57
N ALA A 35 0.63 1.64 3.26
CA ALA A 35 1.34 2.53 4.17
C ALA A 35 2.13 3.56 3.35
N ASN A 36 2.51 4.68 3.94
CA ASN A 36 3.35 5.69 3.28
C ASN A 36 4.70 5.12 2.79
N GLY A 37 5.27 4.17 3.54
CA GLY A 37 6.51 3.47 3.16
C GLY A 37 6.44 2.67 1.86
N MET A 38 5.23 2.37 1.32
CA MET A 38 5.09 1.71 0.02
C MET A 38 5.65 2.54 -1.14
N ALA A 39 5.73 3.87 -1.00
CA ALA A 39 6.40 4.75 -1.97
C ALA A 39 7.86 4.37 -2.18
N VAL A 40 8.53 3.98 -1.11
CA VAL A 40 9.94 3.55 -1.13
C VAL A 40 10.10 2.21 -1.87
N TRP A 41 9.13 1.31 -1.72
CA TRP A 41 9.17 0.06 -2.47
C TRP A 41 9.01 0.32 -3.98
N ALA A 42 8.07 1.17 -4.36
CA ALA A 42 7.93 1.57 -5.77
C ALA A 42 9.24 2.19 -6.31
N ALA A 43 9.93 3.02 -5.51
CA ALA A 43 11.23 3.59 -5.86
C ALA A 43 12.32 2.53 -6.05
N ALA A 44 12.40 1.54 -5.16
CA ALA A 44 13.35 0.44 -5.29
C ALA A 44 13.12 -0.40 -6.56
N LEU A 45 11.86 -0.61 -6.94
CA LEU A 45 11.50 -1.27 -8.20
C LEU A 45 11.91 -0.43 -9.41
N ARG A 46 11.66 0.90 -9.40
CA ARG A 46 12.11 1.82 -10.46
C ARG A 46 13.62 1.85 -10.58
N ALA A 47 14.34 1.84 -9.46
CA ALA A 47 15.80 1.72 -9.42
C ALA A 47 16.32 0.45 -10.13
N HIS A 48 15.49 -0.56 -10.28
CA HIS A 48 15.81 -1.82 -10.97
C HIS A 48 15.11 -1.97 -12.33
N GLY A 49 14.67 -0.85 -12.92
CA GLY A 49 14.14 -0.81 -14.28
C GLY A 49 12.68 -1.22 -14.42
N ILE A 50 11.94 -1.37 -13.33
CA ILE A 50 10.51 -1.67 -13.37
C ILE A 50 9.73 -0.35 -13.32
N ASN A 51 8.84 -0.12 -14.28
CA ASN A 51 7.94 1.03 -14.25
C ASN A 51 6.87 0.84 -13.16
N ALA A 52 7.19 1.25 -11.93
CA ALA A 52 6.36 1.05 -10.76
C ALA A 52 5.81 2.38 -10.20
N LYS A 53 4.54 2.38 -9.81
CA LYS A 53 3.85 3.51 -9.17
C LYS A 53 3.10 3.06 -7.93
N LEU A 54 3.03 3.92 -6.92
CA LEU A 54 2.13 3.74 -5.79
C LEU A 54 0.73 4.22 -6.18
N LEU A 55 -0.32 3.47 -5.85
CA LEU A 55 -1.69 3.96 -5.92
C LEU A 55 -1.89 5.12 -4.93
N PRO A 56 -2.77 6.08 -5.23
CA PRO A 56 -3.15 7.10 -4.26
C PRO A 56 -3.70 6.47 -2.96
N PRO A 57 -3.68 7.21 -1.84
CA PRO A 57 -4.38 6.77 -0.64
C PRO A 57 -5.87 6.50 -0.94
N PRO A 58 -6.46 5.44 -0.37
CA PRO A 58 -7.88 5.16 -0.55
C PRO A 58 -8.75 6.25 0.06
N ASP A 59 -9.91 6.44 -0.53
CA ASP A 59 -10.93 7.40 -0.10
C ASP A 59 -12.35 6.80 -0.25
N GLU A 60 -13.38 7.65 -0.12
CA GLU A 60 -14.79 7.24 -0.27
C GLU A 60 -15.07 6.61 -1.63
N ARG A 61 -14.42 7.09 -2.70
CA ARG A 61 -14.59 6.54 -4.05
C ARG A 61 -14.02 5.13 -4.16
N SER A 62 -12.89 4.88 -3.48
CA SER A 62 -12.31 3.54 -3.36
C SER A 62 -13.28 2.57 -2.66
N LEU A 63 -13.93 3.04 -1.60
CA LEU A 63 -14.93 2.27 -0.88
C LEU A 63 -16.17 2.00 -1.73
N GLU A 64 -16.67 3.01 -2.44
CA GLU A 64 -17.81 2.87 -3.34
C GLU A 64 -17.56 1.84 -4.44
N TRP A 65 -16.40 1.91 -5.12
CA TRP A 65 -16.04 0.93 -6.15
C TRP A 65 -15.87 -0.47 -5.58
N GLY A 66 -15.20 -0.60 -4.43
CA GLY A 66 -15.05 -1.88 -3.77
C GLY A 66 -16.38 -2.53 -3.42
N ARG A 67 -17.33 -1.76 -2.87
CA ARG A 67 -18.68 -2.24 -2.54
C ARG A 67 -19.52 -2.63 -3.76
N ARG A 68 -19.28 -2.00 -4.90
CA ARG A 68 -19.97 -2.37 -6.17
C ARG A 68 -19.45 -3.68 -6.77
N CYS A 69 -18.20 -4.03 -6.46
CA CYS A 69 -17.51 -5.16 -7.07
C CYS A 69 -17.52 -6.42 -6.19
N LEU A 70 -17.84 -6.28 -4.90
CA LEU A 70 -17.71 -7.33 -3.91
C LEU A 70 -19.05 -7.60 -3.20
N ASP A 71 -19.21 -8.80 -2.64
CA ASP A 71 -20.47 -9.27 -2.03
C ASP A 71 -20.69 -8.80 -0.59
N GLY A 72 -19.74 -8.03 -0.01
CA GLY A 72 -19.81 -7.51 1.35
C GLY A 72 -19.43 -8.53 2.44
N LYS A 73 -18.80 -9.63 2.06
CA LYS A 73 -18.24 -10.65 2.96
C LYS A 73 -16.74 -10.51 3.17
N GLU A 74 -16.13 -9.65 2.37
CA GLU A 74 -14.70 -9.35 2.38
C GLU A 74 -14.35 -8.38 3.50
N CYS A 75 -13.10 -8.43 3.95
CA CYS A 75 -12.61 -7.45 4.92
C CYS A 75 -12.38 -6.09 4.25
N LEU A 76 -12.40 -5.02 5.05
CA LEU A 76 -12.24 -3.66 4.56
C LEU A 76 -10.96 -3.45 3.72
N PRO A 77 -9.78 -3.99 4.08
CA PRO A 77 -8.60 -3.90 3.22
C PRO A 77 -8.81 -4.44 1.82
N CYS A 78 -9.47 -5.60 1.69
CA CYS A 78 -9.81 -6.18 0.39
C CYS A 78 -10.71 -5.26 -0.42
N THR A 79 -11.72 -4.70 0.24
CA THR A 79 -12.70 -3.81 -0.39
C THR A 79 -12.02 -2.55 -0.92
N LEU A 80 -11.20 -1.90 -0.10
CA LEU A 80 -10.51 -0.66 -0.49
C LEU A 80 -9.48 -0.91 -1.60
N MET A 81 -8.60 -1.91 -1.45
CA MET A 81 -7.59 -2.22 -2.46
C MET A 81 -8.20 -2.61 -3.81
N THR A 82 -9.31 -3.37 -3.80
CA THR A 82 -10.03 -3.72 -5.03
C THR A 82 -10.66 -2.48 -5.65
N GLY A 83 -11.25 -1.62 -4.82
CA GLY A 83 -11.84 -0.37 -5.25
C GLY A 83 -10.82 0.58 -5.89
N ASP A 84 -9.64 0.73 -5.30
CA ASP A 84 -8.55 1.55 -5.84
C ASP A 84 -8.14 1.10 -7.25
N MET A 85 -8.00 -0.21 -7.46
CA MET A 85 -7.62 -0.78 -8.76
C MET A 85 -8.69 -0.54 -9.81
N VAL A 86 -9.96 -0.78 -9.46
CA VAL A 86 -11.09 -0.58 -10.38
C VAL A 86 -11.28 0.90 -10.69
N ARG A 87 -11.19 1.78 -9.69
CA ARG A 87 -11.28 3.23 -9.84
C ARG A 87 -10.22 3.76 -10.80
N LEU A 88 -8.97 3.35 -10.63
CA LEU A 88 -7.87 3.78 -11.52
C LEU A 88 -8.18 3.54 -12.99
N ILE A 89 -8.80 2.40 -13.31
CA ILE A 89 -9.16 2.06 -14.68
C ILE A 89 -10.43 2.79 -15.11
N LYS A 90 -11.48 2.78 -14.27
CA LYS A 90 -12.82 3.27 -14.66
C LYS A 90 -12.96 4.77 -14.62
N GLU A 91 -12.28 5.46 -13.70
CA GLU A 91 -12.40 6.91 -13.52
C GLU A 91 -11.17 7.66 -14.03
N ASP A 92 -9.98 7.17 -13.71
CA ASP A 92 -8.74 7.84 -14.11
C ASP A 92 -8.32 7.47 -15.54
N GLY A 93 -9.06 6.56 -16.20
CA GLY A 93 -8.92 6.25 -17.62
C GLY A 93 -7.67 5.48 -17.98
N VAL A 94 -7.05 4.78 -17.02
CA VAL A 94 -5.89 3.94 -17.28
C VAL A 94 -6.31 2.75 -18.15
N ASP A 95 -5.60 2.55 -19.27
CA ASP A 95 -5.82 1.41 -20.14
C ASP A 95 -5.51 0.10 -19.40
N PRO A 96 -6.49 -0.81 -19.25
CA PRO A 96 -6.25 -2.10 -18.62
C PRO A 96 -5.08 -2.88 -19.24
N ALA A 97 -4.89 -2.76 -20.56
CA ALA A 97 -3.79 -3.43 -21.24
C ALA A 97 -2.41 -2.91 -20.86
N LYS A 98 -2.33 -1.71 -20.26
CA LYS A 98 -1.09 -1.07 -19.78
C LYS A 98 -0.96 -1.10 -18.27
N ALA A 99 -1.92 -1.68 -17.54
CA ALA A 99 -1.91 -1.77 -16.09
C ALA A 99 -1.49 -3.17 -15.62
N ALA A 100 -0.71 -3.19 -14.57
CA ALA A 100 -0.45 -4.37 -13.75
C ALA A 100 -0.58 -3.97 -12.28
N PHE A 101 -1.22 -4.77 -11.46
CA PHE A 101 -1.42 -4.49 -10.04
C PHE A 101 -0.69 -5.52 -9.20
N PHE A 102 0.19 -5.03 -8.33
CA PHE A 102 0.92 -5.88 -7.40
C PHE A 102 0.02 -6.26 -6.23
N MET A 103 -0.27 -7.54 -6.11
CA MET A 103 -1.01 -8.09 -4.99
C MET A 103 -0.31 -9.37 -4.55
N PRO A 104 0.65 -9.25 -3.63
CA PRO A 104 1.42 -10.39 -3.18
C PRO A 104 0.53 -11.40 -2.47
N GLY A 105 0.83 -12.67 -2.65
CA GLY A 105 0.25 -13.74 -1.86
C GLY A 105 0.87 -13.81 -0.47
N SER A 106 0.25 -14.52 0.42
CA SER A 106 0.82 -14.90 1.71
C SER A 106 0.49 -16.36 2.01
N CYS A 107 1.32 -17.03 2.76
CA CYS A 107 1.07 -18.43 3.19
C CYS A 107 0.55 -18.50 4.63
N GLY A 108 -0.11 -17.46 5.10
CA GLY A 108 -0.63 -17.34 6.45
C GLY A 108 -2.12 -17.69 6.59
N SER A 109 -2.63 -17.58 7.79
CA SER A 109 -4.06 -17.77 8.12
C SER A 109 -4.96 -16.60 7.67
N CYS A 110 -4.38 -15.51 7.20
CA CYS A 110 -5.11 -14.34 6.70
C CYS A 110 -5.69 -14.61 5.32
N ARG A 111 -6.92 -14.15 5.07
CA ARG A 111 -7.56 -14.22 3.74
C ARG A 111 -6.89 -13.36 2.67
N TYR A 112 -5.89 -12.58 3.03
CA TYR A 112 -5.06 -11.79 2.11
C TYR A 112 -4.51 -12.61 0.94
N ASP A 113 -4.18 -13.87 1.19
CA ASP A 113 -3.73 -14.83 0.18
C ASP A 113 -4.73 -15.04 -0.97
N LEU A 114 -6.02 -14.82 -0.71
CA LEU A 114 -7.09 -14.97 -1.68
C LEU A 114 -7.42 -13.68 -2.45
N PHE A 115 -6.86 -12.53 -2.05
CA PHE A 115 -7.18 -11.24 -2.67
C PHE A 115 -6.86 -11.24 -4.16
N ASN A 116 -5.68 -11.74 -4.54
CA ASN A 116 -5.28 -11.82 -5.94
C ASN A 116 -6.32 -12.60 -6.79
N THR A 117 -6.75 -13.77 -6.31
CA THR A 117 -7.73 -14.59 -7.02
C THR A 117 -9.09 -13.91 -7.10
N LEU A 118 -9.56 -13.30 -6.01
CA LEU A 118 -10.82 -12.58 -5.97
C LEU A 118 -10.81 -11.37 -6.90
N GLN A 119 -9.75 -10.58 -6.88
CA GLN A 119 -9.58 -9.42 -7.75
C GLN A 119 -9.51 -9.82 -9.23
N GLN A 120 -8.90 -10.96 -9.53
CA GLN A 120 -8.92 -11.51 -10.90
C GLN A 120 -10.36 -11.81 -11.36
N ILE A 121 -11.19 -12.39 -10.50
CA ILE A 121 -12.60 -12.64 -10.77
C ILE A 121 -13.34 -11.31 -11.01
N VAL A 122 -13.14 -10.34 -10.13
CA VAL A 122 -13.73 -9.00 -10.27
C VAL A 122 -13.34 -8.36 -11.60
N PHE A 123 -12.07 -8.44 -11.99
CA PHE A 123 -11.60 -7.85 -13.25
C PHE A 123 -12.26 -8.51 -14.48
N GLU A 124 -12.45 -9.81 -14.46
CA GLU A 124 -13.15 -10.53 -15.54
C GLU A 124 -14.63 -10.12 -15.60
N ASP A 125 -15.31 -10.07 -14.45
CA ASP A 125 -16.74 -9.71 -14.37
C ASP A 125 -17.00 -8.27 -14.79
N MET A 126 -16.06 -7.37 -14.54
CA MET A 126 -16.16 -5.96 -14.91
C MET A 126 -15.64 -5.63 -16.31
N GLY A 127 -15.19 -6.63 -17.07
CA GLY A 127 -14.59 -6.42 -18.39
C GLY A 127 -13.21 -5.74 -18.34
N LEU A 128 -12.49 -5.88 -17.23
CA LEU A 128 -11.14 -5.34 -17.03
C LEU A 128 -10.05 -6.41 -17.24
N GLY A 129 -10.39 -7.52 -17.83
CA GLY A 129 -9.51 -8.68 -18.03
C GLY A 129 -8.24 -8.43 -18.87
N GLY A 130 -8.04 -7.19 -19.34
CA GLY A 130 -6.77 -6.73 -19.92
C GLY A 130 -5.70 -6.37 -18.89
N ALA A 131 -6.08 -6.05 -17.64
CA ALA A 131 -5.15 -5.72 -16.57
C ALA A 131 -4.53 -6.98 -15.96
N ALA A 132 -3.23 -6.91 -15.65
CA ALA A 132 -2.54 -8.02 -15.01
C ALA A 132 -2.64 -7.90 -13.49
N LEU A 133 -2.88 -9.02 -12.81
CA LEU A 133 -2.67 -9.14 -11.36
C LEU A 133 -1.39 -9.93 -11.11
N VAL A 134 -0.49 -9.33 -10.37
CA VAL A 134 0.88 -9.79 -10.22
C VAL A 134 1.11 -10.27 -8.80
N ASP A 135 1.47 -11.53 -8.70
CA ASP A 135 1.84 -12.21 -7.47
C ASP A 135 3.27 -12.72 -7.61
N GLU A 136 4.09 -12.47 -6.62
CA GLU A 136 5.49 -12.87 -6.62
C GLU A 136 5.70 -14.39 -6.51
N TYR A 137 4.73 -15.10 -5.92
CA TYR A 137 4.84 -16.55 -5.69
C TYR A 137 4.32 -17.40 -6.86
N GLN A 138 3.57 -16.83 -7.77
CA GLN A 138 3.00 -17.58 -8.89
C GLN A 138 3.98 -17.66 -10.06
N GLY A 139 4.27 -18.86 -10.52
CA GLY A 139 5.31 -19.19 -11.50
C GLY A 139 5.33 -18.38 -12.82
N ALA A 140 4.25 -17.62 -13.12
CA ALA A 140 4.18 -16.71 -14.26
C ALA A 140 5.06 -15.44 -14.07
N ASN A 141 5.43 -15.08 -12.84
CA ASN A 141 6.13 -13.84 -12.53
C ASN A 141 7.57 -14.05 -12.02
N ARG A 142 8.22 -15.13 -12.47
CA ARG A 142 9.58 -15.51 -12.02
C ARG A 142 10.61 -14.40 -12.16
N LYS A 143 10.53 -13.59 -13.22
CA LYS A 143 11.47 -12.47 -13.43
C LYS A 143 11.27 -11.39 -12.36
N LEU A 144 10.03 -11.01 -12.07
CA LEU A 144 9.73 -10.05 -11.01
C LEU A 144 10.17 -10.59 -9.64
N HIS A 145 9.83 -11.86 -9.35
CA HIS A 145 10.28 -12.50 -8.11
C HIS A 145 11.80 -12.48 -7.97
N ALA A 146 12.55 -12.80 -9.02
CA ALA A 146 14.01 -12.77 -9.01
C ALA A 146 14.57 -11.34 -8.76
N ILE A 147 13.91 -10.30 -9.25
CA ILE A 147 14.30 -8.92 -8.97
C ILE A 147 13.98 -8.55 -7.53
N MET A 148 12.76 -8.83 -7.06
CA MET A 148 12.28 -8.43 -5.73
C MET A 148 12.98 -9.19 -4.59
N SER A 149 13.22 -10.49 -4.77
CA SER A 149 13.95 -11.33 -3.80
C SER A 149 15.46 -11.21 -3.94
N GLY A 150 15.96 -10.59 -5.01
CA GLY A 150 17.38 -10.33 -5.22
C GLY A 150 17.95 -9.44 -4.12
N ALA A 151 19.18 -9.75 -3.67
CA ALA A 151 19.85 -9.00 -2.60
C ALA A 151 19.93 -7.49 -2.87
N SER A 152 19.98 -7.07 -4.13
CA SER A 152 20.07 -5.66 -4.50
C SER A 152 18.73 -4.93 -4.30
N CYS A 153 17.65 -5.38 -4.93
CA CYS A 153 16.35 -4.72 -4.85
C CYS A 153 15.68 -4.91 -3.48
N GLY A 154 15.63 -6.15 -3.00
CA GLY A 154 15.01 -6.46 -1.72
C GLY A 154 15.69 -5.77 -0.55
N MET A 155 17.03 -5.74 -0.52
CA MET A 155 17.77 -5.06 0.55
C MET A 155 17.62 -3.54 0.48
N LEU A 156 17.62 -2.96 -0.73
CA LEU A 156 17.39 -1.53 -0.92
C LEU A 156 15.99 -1.12 -0.45
N ALA A 157 14.96 -1.88 -0.84
CA ALA A 157 13.61 -1.68 -0.38
C ALA A 157 13.49 -1.81 1.14
N TRP A 158 14.10 -2.83 1.73
CA TRP A 158 14.06 -3.07 3.17
C TRP A 158 14.70 -1.94 3.99
N ARG A 159 15.88 -1.45 3.57
CA ARG A 159 16.53 -0.29 4.20
C ARG A 159 15.65 0.95 4.09
N GLY A 160 15.07 1.18 2.93
CA GLY A 160 14.15 2.27 2.72
C GLY A 160 12.89 2.17 3.60
N PHE A 161 12.32 0.98 3.78
CA PHE A 161 11.21 0.76 4.70
C PHE A 161 11.55 1.09 6.15
N ILE A 162 12.71 0.63 6.63
CA ILE A 162 13.19 0.96 7.98
C ILE A 162 13.33 2.49 8.12
N ALA A 163 13.88 3.16 7.11
CA ALA A 163 14.00 4.61 7.13
C ALA A 163 12.64 5.31 7.17
N ALA A 164 11.68 4.86 6.35
CA ALA A 164 10.31 5.39 6.34
C ALA A 164 9.59 5.16 7.68
N ASP A 165 9.78 4.00 8.32
CA ASP A 165 9.24 3.68 9.63
C ASP A 165 9.82 4.58 10.75
N ILE A 166 11.11 4.89 10.67
CA ILE A 166 11.75 5.86 11.57
C ILE A 166 11.12 7.26 11.41
N LEU A 167 10.90 7.71 10.17
CA LEU A 167 10.26 8.99 9.89
C LEU A 167 8.82 9.02 10.40
N GLU A 168 8.05 7.96 10.19
CA GLU A 168 6.67 7.86 10.70
C GLU A 168 6.62 7.90 12.22
N LYS A 169 7.50 7.19 12.91
CA LYS A 169 7.62 7.28 14.39
C LYS A 169 7.94 8.69 14.86
N LEU A 170 8.83 9.39 14.17
CA LEU A 170 9.13 10.79 14.50
C LEU A 170 7.92 11.69 14.25
N ARG A 171 7.18 11.47 13.16
CA ARG A 171 5.95 12.19 12.88
C ARG A 171 4.95 12.06 14.01
N LEU A 172 4.65 10.84 14.45
CA LEU A 172 3.73 10.57 15.55
C LEU A 172 4.19 11.16 16.89
N HIS A 173 5.50 11.19 17.14
CA HIS A 173 6.09 11.74 18.36
C HIS A 173 6.19 13.27 18.36
N ILE A 174 6.30 13.93 17.21
CA ILE A 174 6.50 15.37 17.08
C ILE A 174 5.17 16.10 16.88
N ARG A 175 4.31 15.60 16.00
CA ARG A 175 3.07 16.25 15.56
C ARG A 175 2.13 16.65 16.71
N PRO A 176 1.93 15.84 17.77
CA PRO A 176 1.09 16.26 18.88
C PRO A 176 1.56 17.52 19.61
N TYR A 177 2.84 17.85 19.49
CA TYR A 177 3.49 18.97 20.21
C TYR A 177 3.91 20.12 19.29
N GLU A 178 3.67 20.05 17.98
CA GLU A 178 4.05 21.11 17.03
C GLU A 178 3.42 22.46 17.40
N THR A 179 4.19 23.54 17.26
CA THR A 179 3.71 24.89 17.53
C THR A 179 3.08 25.56 16.31
N GLY A 180 3.49 25.14 15.13
CA GLY A 180 2.91 25.56 13.85
C GLY A 180 2.11 24.42 13.23
N ALA A 181 0.80 24.60 13.06
CA ALA A 181 -0.08 23.55 12.52
C ALA A 181 0.39 23.01 11.17
N GLY A 182 0.64 21.70 11.10
CA GLY A 182 1.07 20.99 9.89
C GLY A 182 2.57 21.10 9.58
N ASP A 183 3.38 21.70 10.45
CA ASP A 183 4.83 21.78 10.25
C ASP A 183 5.46 20.38 10.22
N THR A 184 5.01 19.50 11.10
CA THR A 184 5.49 18.11 11.16
C THR A 184 5.15 17.35 9.90
N ASP A 185 3.93 17.46 9.41
CA ASP A 185 3.52 16.76 8.18
C ASP A 185 4.28 17.30 6.96
N ARG A 186 4.51 18.61 6.86
CA ARG A 186 5.34 19.18 5.78
C ARG A 186 6.78 18.63 5.82
N ALA A 187 7.39 18.61 7.00
CA ALA A 187 8.74 18.07 7.17
C ALA A 187 8.79 16.57 6.86
N TYR A 188 7.79 15.82 7.31
CA TYR A 188 7.68 14.39 7.06
C TYR A 188 7.58 14.05 5.57
N TYR A 189 6.65 14.69 4.85
CA TYR A 189 6.47 14.40 3.42
C TYR A 189 7.68 14.85 2.60
N ALA A 190 8.31 15.98 2.94
CA ALA A 190 9.56 16.40 2.31
C ALA A 190 10.70 15.38 2.53
N CYS A 191 10.80 14.81 3.75
CA CYS A 191 11.76 13.75 4.04
C CYS A 191 11.42 12.45 3.29
N LEU A 192 10.15 12.08 3.20
CA LEU A 192 9.71 10.88 2.48
C LEU A 192 9.99 11.01 0.97
N ASP A 193 9.70 12.15 0.36
CA ASP A 193 10.01 12.42 -1.04
C ASP A 193 11.52 12.32 -1.30
N ARG A 194 12.32 12.91 -0.41
CA ARG A 194 13.77 12.81 -0.49
C ARG A 194 14.27 11.37 -0.33
N LEU A 195 13.66 10.59 0.57
CA LEU A 195 13.96 9.17 0.75
C LEU A 195 13.66 8.38 -0.53
N VAL A 196 12.54 8.63 -1.18
CA VAL A 196 12.16 8.05 -2.47
C VAL A 196 13.24 8.34 -3.53
N GLU A 197 13.70 9.60 -3.66
CA GLU A 197 14.77 9.97 -4.58
C GLU A 197 16.08 9.23 -4.29
N VAL A 198 16.49 9.15 -3.02
CA VAL A 198 17.71 8.45 -2.61
C VAL A 198 17.65 6.96 -2.96
N VAL A 199 16.52 6.32 -2.69
CA VAL A 199 16.31 4.90 -2.99
C VAL A 199 16.30 4.67 -4.50
N GLU A 200 15.62 5.52 -5.26
CA GLU A 200 15.56 5.42 -6.72
C GLU A 200 16.95 5.58 -7.37
N ALA A 201 17.76 6.46 -6.80
CA ALA A 201 19.16 6.66 -7.22
C ALA A 201 20.12 5.59 -6.69
N LYS A 202 19.64 4.59 -5.93
CA LYS A 202 20.49 3.59 -5.22
C LYS A 202 21.55 4.24 -4.31
N GLY A 203 21.17 5.36 -3.69
CA GLY A 203 22.05 6.12 -2.81
C GLY A 203 22.22 5.49 -1.43
N ASP A 204 22.97 6.16 -0.59
CA ASP A 204 23.24 5.77 0.80
C ASP A 204 22.04 6.16 1.69
N VAL A 205 21.14 5.21 1.91
CA VAL A 205 19.90 5.39 2.70
C VAL A 205 20.24 5.71 4.16
N GLU A 206 21.21 5.02 4.75
CA GLU A 206 21.62 5.20 6.15
C GLU A 206 22.15 6.61 6.40
N ARG A 207 22.96 7.12 5.51
CA ARG A 207 23.47 8.49 5.60
C ARG A 207 22.34 9.51 5.40
N ALA A 208 21.46 9.27 4.45
CA ALA A 208 20.37 10.18 4.14
C ALA A 208 19.36 10.29 5.31
N VAL A 209 19.01 9.18 5.95
CA VAL A 209 18.05 9.18 7.05
C VAL A 209 18.54 9.97 8.27
N ILE A 210 19.86 10.05 8.51
CA ILE A 210 20.42 10.87 9.60
C ILE A 210 20.00 12.33 9.41
N GLY A 211 20.23 12.90 8.23
CA GLY A 211 19.83 14.28 7.93
C GLY A 211 18.33 14.50 7.97
N MET A 212 17.54 13.50 7.56
CA MET A 212 16.07 13.55 7.65
C MET A 212 15.58 13.55 9.12
N VAL A 213 16.20 12.75 9.98
CA VAL A 213 15.92 12.76 11.44
C VAL A 213 16.22 14.13 12.03
N GLU A 214 17.33 14.75 11.65
CA GLU A 214 17.68 16.10 12.08
C GLU A 214 16.64 17.14 11.61
N ALA A 215 16.20 17.05 10.35
CA ALA A 215 15.16 17.93 9.79
C ALA A 215 13.82 17.75 10.53
N MET A 216 13.41 16.53 10.82
CA MET A 216 12.20 16.26 11.60
C MET A 216 12.31 16.82 13.03
N ARG A 217 13.45 16.64 13.69
CA ARG A 217 13.69 17.16 15.06
C ARG A 217 13.80 18.68 15.12
N ALA A 218 14.06 19.35 14.02
CA ALA A 218 14.10 20.80 13.93
C ALA A 218 12.70 21.44 13.92
N VAL A 219 11.63 20.67 13.77
CA VAL A 219 10.25 21.17 13.88
C VAL A 219 10.03 21.74 15.29
N PRO A 220 9.58 23.01 15.42
CA PRO A 220 9.35 23.62 16.73
C PRO A 220 8.22 22.93 17.49
N VAL A 221 8.47 22.57 18.74
CA VAL A 221 7.51 21.86 19.62
C VAL A 221 7.37 22.53 20.97
N ASP A 222 6.18 22.47 21.55
CA ASP A 222 5.91 22.81 22.93
C ASP A 222 5.56 21.55 23.75
N ARG A 223 6.45 21.12 24.60
CA ARG A 223 6.29 19.96 25.50
C ARG A 223 6.00 20.37 26.95
N SER A 224 5.57 21.60 27.19
CA SER A 224 5.23 22.10 28.56
C SER A 224 4.07 21.30 29.16
N ARG A 225 3.21 20.69 28.34
CA ARG A 225 2.11 19.83 28.79
C ARG A 225 2.33 18.41 28.26
N PRO A 226 2.65 17.44 29.15
CA PRO A 226 2.80 16.05 28.73
C PRO A 226 1.45 15.51 28.28
N ARG A 227 1.48 14.69 27.21
CA ARG A 227 0.31 14.01 26.67
C ARG A 227 0.32 12.54 27.08
N PRO A 228 -0.84 11.92 27.34
CA PRO A 228 -0.88 10.48 27.56
C PRO A 228 -0.49 9.73 26.30
N LEU A 229 0.43 8.77 26.44
CA LEU A 229 0.84 7.88 25.36
C LEU A 229 -0.20 6.77 25.18
N ILE A 230 -0.72 6.61 23.99
CA ILE A 230 -1.79 5.67 23.63
C ILE A 230 -1.28 4.69 22.57
N GLY A 231 -1.31 3.40 22.91
CA GLY A 231 -0.92 2.35 21.98
C GLY A 231 -2.03 2.05 20.97
N LEU A 232 -1.76 2.21 19.67
CA LEU A 232 -2.66 1.79 18.60
C LEU A 232 -2.35 0.34 18.19
N VAL A 233 -3.28 -0.57 18.49
CA VAL A 233 -3.17 -1.99 18.16
C VAL A 233 -4.26 -2.39 17.19
N GLY A 234 -3.99 -3.38 16.33
CA GLY A 234 -4.95 -3.87 15.37
C GLY A 234 -4.28 -4.40 14.09
N GLU A 235 -5.08 -4.60 13.08
CA GLU A 235 -4.67 -5.08 11.76
C GLU A 235 -3.75 -4.04 11.08
N ALA A 236 -2.72 -4.53 10.37
CA ALA A 236 -1.65 -3.68 9.84
C ALA A 236 -2.14 -2.61 8.85
N TYR A 237 -3.02 -2.94 7.93
CA TYR A 237 -3.57 -2.00 6.95
C TYR A 237 -4.38 -0.90 7.64
N LEU A 238 -5.27 -1.27 8.58
CA LEU A 238 -6.10 -0.32 9.32
C LEU A 238 -5.26 0.66 10.15
N ARG A 239 -4.12 0.22 10.69
CA ARG A 239 -3.24 1.11 11.48
C ARG A 239 -2.45 2.11 10.63
N ASN A 240 -2.16 1.76 9.38
CA ASN A 240 -1.27 2.54 8.50
C ASN A 240 -2.01 3.33 7.42
N VAL A 241 -3.32 3.16 7.28
CA VAL A 241 -4.14 3.85 6.26
C VAL A 241 -5.19 4.70 6.96
N ASP A 242 -4.99 6.00 6.93
CA ASP A 242 -5.82 6.97 7.66
C ASP A 242 -7.32 6.83 7.35
N TYR A 243 -7.70 6.73 6.09
CA TYR A 243 -9.09 6.54 5.68
C TYR A 243 -9.68 5.23 6.25
N ALA A 244 -8.93 4.13 6.20
CA ALA A 244 -9.39 2.83 6.67
C ALA A 244 -9.63 2.78 8.19
N SER A 245 -8.87 3.58 8.96
CA SER A 245 -9.01 3.74 10.40
C SER A 245 -9.93 4.88 10.82
N ASN A 246 -10.58 5.54 9.87
CA ASN A 246 -11.38 6.75 10.12
C ASN A 246 -10.57 7.85 10.83
N ASN A 247 -9.31 8.05 10.41
CA ASN A 247 -8.39 9.05 10.94
C ASN A 247 -8.18 8.97 12.46
N ILE A 248 -8.14 7.75 13.01
CA ILE A 248 -8.07 7.52 14.46
C ILE A 248 -6.86 8.20 15.09
N ILE A 249 -5.71 8.23 14.40
CA ILE A 249 -4.48 8.86 14.89
C ILE A 249 -4.71 10.35 15.11
N GLN A 250 -5.20 11.06 14.11
CA GLN A 250 -5.50 12.49 14.21
C GLN A 250 -6.59 12.77 15.27
N SER A 251 -7.58 11.90 15.37
CA SER A 251 -8.63 12.04 16.39
C SER A 251 -8.06 11.95 17.82
N VAL A 252 -7.16 11.02 18.08
CA VAL A 252 -6.47 10.88 19.37
C VAL A 252 -5.58 12.11 19.67
N GLU A 253 -4.83 12.57 18.68
CA GLU A 253 -3.99 13.77 18.83
C GLU A 253 -4.80 15.03 19.12
N GLN A 254 -5.94 15.22 18.45
CA GLN A 254 -6.88 16.33 18.69
C GLN A 254 -7.48 16.30 20.11
N MET A 255 -7.69 15.09 20.65
CA MET A 255 -8.13 14.90 22.04
C MET A 255 -7.00 15.08 23.07
N GLY A 256 -5.78 15.35 22.63
CA GLY A 256 -4.63 15.61 23.47
C GLY A 256 -3.79 14.37 23.79
N GLY A 257 -3.93 13.27 23.05
CA GLY A 257 -3.08 12.09 23.16
C GLY A 257 -1.81 12.16 22.30
N GLU A 258 -0.89 11.23 22.53
CA GLU A 258 0.27 10.89 21.69
C GLU A 258 0.18 9.39 21.34
N ILE A 259 0.48 8.99 20.10
CA ILE A 259 0.44 7.58 19.65
C ILE A 259 1.86 7.07 19.41
#